data_859ff4f4e606e9d7be15e9d5fcd0e6a4
#
_entry.id   859ff4f4e606e9d7be15e9d5fcd0e6a4
#
_cell.length_a   1.000
_cell.length_b   1.000
_cell.length_c   1.000
_cell.angle_alpha   90.00
_cell.angle_beta   90.00
_cell.angle_gamma   90.00
#
_symmetry.space_group_name_H-M   'P 1'
#
loop_
_entity.id
_entity.type
_entity.pdbx_description
1 polymer ?
#
loop_
_entity_poly.entity_id
_entity_poly.type
_entity_poly.pdbx_seq_one_letter_code
_entity_poly.pdbx_strand_id
1 'polypeptide(L)'
;MNEKLIEQIVQQVLRQLKRQVLVVLSPVEGYQQAIYQRLAQLESVAFFFYATASMLQSSQVEKWAELGSVINKNTLSINGLSHYDSLFLPFIDAKVVGEIANGLFASEESELVLCALSQNMPILALKYHCCPESELSQVLGLNKNENYNRLIKENISKAIKLGIHFDSLNEIEKKISTNELSECLKPEINNEHPSRYITLKEVMNNPRGYCANENKLTDSAIDYLKSLKK
;
A
#
# COMPACT_ATOMS: atom_id res chain seq x y z
N MET A 1 38.83 20.17 7.15
CA MET A 1 37.57 19.41 7.20
C MET A 1 37.28 18.91 5.79
N ASN A 2 37.02 17.64 5.60
CA ASN A 2 37.13 16.98 4.30
C ASN A 2 35.90 17.36 3.44
N GLU A 3 36.06 18.14 2.38
CA GLU A 3 34.98 18.57 1.47
C GLU A 3 34.11 17.38 1.01
N LYS A 4 34.73 16.23 0.74
CA LYS A 4 34.02 14.99 0.44
C LYS A 4 33.08 14.53 1.55
N LEU A 5 33.44 14.71 2.82
CA LEU A 5 32.59 14.34 3.94
C LEU A 5 31.37 15.26 4.07
N ILE A 6 31.60 16.56 3.84
CA ILE A 6 30.51 17.55 3.83
C ILE A 6 29.56 17.25 2.68
N GLU A 7 30.03 16.94 1.50
CA GLU A 7 29.26 16.61 0.33
C GLU A 7 28.45 15.31 0.55
N GLN A 8 29.04 14.29 1.17
CA GLN A 8 28.33 13.06 1.56
C GLN A 8 27.22 13.32 2.58
N ILE A 9 27.48 14.15 3.61
CA ILE A 9 26.47 14.51 4.62
C ILE A 9 25.33 15.30 3.97
N VAL A 10 25.64 16.29 3.12
CA VAL A 10 24.63 17.08 2.39
C VAL A 10 23.78 16.17 1.51
N GLN A 11 24.36 15.25 0.76
CA GLN A 11 23.63 14.29 -0.07
C GLN A 11 22.77 13.37 0.77
N GLN A 12 23.24 12.93 1.93
CA GLN A 12 22.48 12.09 2.83
C GLN A 12 21.28 12.83 3.44
N VAL A 13 21.47 14.09 3.85
CA VAL A 13 20.38 14.95 4.36
C VAL A 13 19.36 15.25 3.27
N LEU A 14 19.81 15.58 2.05
CA LEU A 14 18.91 15.80 0.92
C LEU A 14 18.09 14.56 0.57
N ARG A 15 18.67 13.37 0.68
CA ARG A 15 17.92 12.11 0.50
C ARG A 15 16.88 11.87 1.59
N GLN A 16 17.17 12.23 2.84
CA GLN A 16 16.23 12.12 3.95
C GLN A 16 15.08 13.13 3.88
N LEU A 17 15.29 14.27 3.19
CA LEU A 17 14.25 15.28 2.94
C LEU A 17 13.34 14.92 1.76
N LYS A 18 13.77 13.97 0.89
CA LYS A 18 12.94 13.48 -0.21
C LYS A 18 11.90 12.48 0.29
N ARG A 19 10.73 12.48 -0.32
CA ARG A 19 9.72 11.46 -0.07
C ARG A 19 10.23 10.09 -0.51
N GLN A 20 10.06 9.11 0.36
CA GLN A 20 10.52 7.74 0.12
C GLN A 20 9.39 6.89 -0.42
N VAL A 21 9.48 6.50 -1.68
CA VAL A 21 8.45 5.71 -2.36
C VAL A 21 8.97 4.33 -2.68
N LEU A 22 8.26 3.31 -2.18
CA LEU A 22 8.53 1.92 -2.51
C LEU A 22 7.76 1.53 -3.75
N VAL A 23 8.45 1.22 -4.85
CA VAL A 23 7.87 0.83 -6.13
C VAL A 23 7.98 -0.67 -6.29
N VAL A 24 6.88 -1.37 -6.54
CA VAL A 24 6.89 -2.83 -6.77
C VAL A 24 7.08 -3.10 -8.25
N LEU A 25 8.15 -3.83 -8.57
CA LEU A 25 8.47 -4.25 -9.93
C LEU A 25 8.00 -5.69 -10.16
N SER A 26 7.12 -5.86 -11.13
CA SER A 26 6.66 -7.17 -11.61
C SER A 26 7.03 -7.34 -13.09
N PRO A 27 7.31 -8.57 -13.56
CA PRO A 27 7.75 -8.84 -14.92
C PRO A 27 6.55 -8.86 -15.88
N VAL A 28 5.97 -7.70 -16.14
CA VAL A 28 4.88 -7.52 -17.11
C VAL A 28 5.37 -6.73 -18.32
N GLU A 29 4.82 -6.99 -19.48
CA GLU A 29 5.14 -6.27 -20.70
C GLU A 29 4.28 -5.01 -20.86
N GLY A 30 4.86 -3.98 -21.49
CA GLY A 30 4.19 -2.72 -21.81
C GLY A 30 4.35 -1.62 -20.77
N TYR A 31 4.41 -0.40 -21.25
CA TYR A 31 4.54 0.86 -20.50
C TYR A 31 5.80 1.04 -19.64
N GLN A 32 6.67 0.05 -19.49
CA GLN A 32 7.86 0.12 -18.61
C GLN A 32 8.76 1.30 -18.94
N GLN A 33 9.06 1.52 -20.24
CA GLN A 33 9.91 2.62 -20.68
C GLN A 33 9.28 3.99 -20.37
N ALA A 34 7.99 4.12 -20.63
CA ALA A 34 7.26 5.37 -20.39
C ALA A 34 7.19 5.69 -18.90
N ILE A 35 6.89 4.70 -18.05
CA ILE A 35 6.84 4.85 -16.60
C ILE A 35 8.24 5.19 -16.06
N TYR A 36 9.27 4.48 -16.50
CA TYR A 36 10.65 4.77 -16.11
C TYR A 36 11.05 6.22 -16.39
N GLN A 37 10.80 6.70 -17.64
CA GLN A 37 11.15 8.06 -18.03
C GLN A 37 10.42 9.13 -17.20
N ARG A 38 9.18 8.86 -16.84
CA ARG A 38 8.38 9.77 -16.01
C ARG A 38 8.88 9.81 -14.57
N LEU A 39 9.15 8.64 -13.95
CA LEU A 39 9.69 8.58 -12.60
C LEU A 39 11.08 9.23 -12.51
N ALA A 40 11.92 9.09 -13.55
CA ALA A 40 13.24 9.71 -13.61
C ALA A 40 13.20 11.26 -13.55
N GLN A 41 12.06 11.88 -13.88
CA GLN A 41 11.88 13.34 -13.83
C GLN A 41 11.49 13.86 -12.45
N LEU A 42 11.14 12.98 -11.49
CA LEU A 42 10.67 13.35 -10.16
C LEU A 42 11.84 13.53 -9.19
N GLU A 43 12.52 14.67 -9.27
CA GLU A 43 13.71 14.98 -8.44
C GLU A 43 13.42 15.07 -6.94
N SER A 44 12.18 15.37 -6.54
CA SER A 44 11.75 15.50 -5.15
C SER A 44 11.50 14.18 -4.43
N VAL A 45 11.63 13.04 -5.13
CA VAL A 45 11.30 11.70 -4.63
C VAL A 45 12.55 10.82 -4.60
N ALA A 46 12.67 10.00 -3.58
CA ALA A 46 13.66 8.93 -3.49
C ALA A 46 12.93 7.60 -3.74
N PHE A 47 13.26 6.93 -4.84
CA PHE A 47 12.67 5.66 -5.20
C PHE A 47 13.46 4.49 -4.63
N PHE A 48 12.71 3.50 -4.13
CA PHE A 48 13.20 2.18 -3.74
C PHE A 48 12.39 1.15 -4.52
N PHE A 49 13.07 0.25 -5.20
CA PHE A 49 12.43 -0.71 -6.10
C PHE A 49 12.42 -2.10 -5.47
N TYR A 50 11.24 -2.56 -5.06
CA TYR A 50 11.06 -3.94 -4.65
C TYR A 50 10.95 -4.82 -5.90
N ALA A 51 11.98 -5.63 -6.14
CA ALA A 51 11.98 -6.58 -7.24
C ALA A 51 11.52 -7.95 -6.74
N THR A 52 10.42 -8.46 -7.33
CA THR A 52 9.95 -9.83 -7.07
C THR A 52 10.97 -10.86 -7.55
N ALA A 53 10.90 -12.10 -7.05
CA ALA A 53 11.83 -13.17 -7.44
C ALA A 53 11.84 -13.40 -8.97
N SER A 54 10.68 -13.27 -9.62
CA SER A 54 10.56 -13.35 -11.07
C SER A 54 11.19 -12.14 -11.80
N MET A 55 11.07 -10.96 -11.21
CA MET A 55 11.68 -9.75 -11.76
C MET A 55 13.21 -9.76 -11.64
N LEU A 56 13.76 -10.32 -10.54
CA LEU A 56 15.20 -10.45 -10.35
C LEU A 56 15.88 -11.34 -11.40
N GLN A 57 15.14 -12.22 -12.05
CA GLN A 57 15.64 -13.07 -13.15
C GLN A 57 15.63 -12.33 -14.50
N SER A 58 15.03 -11.13 -14.55
CA SER A 58 14.95 -10.31 -15.76
C SER A 58 16.10 -9.33 -15.85
N SER A 59 16.64 -9.12 -17.05
CA SER A 59 17.63 -8.07 -17.33
C SER A 59 17.10 -6.64 -17.13
N GLN A 60 15.80 -6.47 -16.93
CA GLN A 60 15.16 -5.17 -16.74
C GLN A 60 15.49 -4.53 -15.39
N VAL A 61 15.86 -5.32 -14.38
CA VAL A 61 16.18 -4.82 -13.02
C VAL A 61 17.36 -3.84 -13.04
N GLU A 62 18.38 -4.10 -13.86
CA GLU A 62 19.57 -3.23 -13.96
C GLU A 62 19.19 -1.79 -14.29
N LYS A 63 18.23 -1.60 -15.19
CA LYS A 63 17.76 -0.28 -15.58
C LYS A 63 17.08 0.45 -14.42
N TRP A 64 16.28 -0.24 -13.59
CA TRP A 64 15.64 0.36 -12.43
C TRP A 64 16.65 0.70 -11.34
N ALA A 65 17.76 -0.05 -11.25
CA ALA A 65 18.86 0.23 -10.33
C ALA A 65 19.57 1.56 -10.60
N GLU A 66 19.51 2.09 -11.82
CA GLU A 66 20.03 3.42 -12.15
C GLU A 66 19.22 4.55 -11.50
N LEU A 67 17.92 4.31 -11.25
CA LEU A 67 16.99 5.31 -10.73
C LEU A 67 16.89 5.29 -9.20
N GLY A 68 17.17 4.15 -8.58
CA GLY A 68 17.10 4.01 -7.12
C GLY A 68 17.58 2.67 -6.61
N SER A 69 17.54 2.47 -5.31
CA SER A 69 18.00 1.23 -4.67
C SER A 69 17.04 0.07 -4.93
N VAL A 70 17.55 -1.03 -5.45
CA VAL A 70 16.78 -2.27 -5.62
C VAL A 70 16.86 -3.10 -4.35
N ILE A 71 15.70 -3.51 -3.87
CA ILE A 71 15.50 -4.35 -2.69
C ILE A 71 14.67 -5.59 -3.06
N ASN A 72 14.71 -6.60 -2.23
CA ASN A 72 13.96 -7.85 -2.42
C ASN A 72 13.43 -8.38 -1.08
N LYS A 73 12.72 -9.50 -1.10
CA LYS A 73 12.12 -10.13 0.08
C LYS A 73 13.13 -10.39 1.22
N ASN A 74 14.40 -10.68 0.91
CA ASN A 74 15.42 -10.96 1.91
C ASN A 74 15.95 -9.68 2.61
N THR A 75 15.83 -8.53 1.94
CA THR A 75 16.33 -7.24 2.44
C THR A 75 15.24 -6.38 3.06
N LEU A 76 13.97 -6.60 2.69
CA LEU A 76 12.83 -5.88 3.22
C LEU A 76 12.16 -6.71 4.33
N SER A 77 12.23 -6.24 5.57
CA SER A 77 11.40 -6.77 6.66
C SER A 77 10.03 -6.08 6.67
N ILE A 78 9.01 -6.75 7.22
CA ILE A 78 7.66 -6.16 7.38
C ILE A 78 7.72 -4.86 8.18
N ASN A 79 8.54 -4.80 9.23
CA ASN A 79 8.75 -3.58 10.02
C ASN A 79 9.49 -2.49 9.24
N GLY A 80 10.18 -2.84 8.17
CA GLY A 80 10.89 -1.90 7.29
C GLY A 80 9.96 -1.09 6.39
N LEU A 81 8.69 -1.50 6.25
CA LEU A 81 7.71 -0.73 5.44
C LEU A 81 7.47 0.66 6.01
N SER A 82 7.55 0.86 7.31
CA SER A 82 7.37 2.16 7.97
C SER A 82 8.40 3.22 7.58
N HIS A 83 9.46 2.85 6.89
CA HIS A 83 10.45 3.81 6.36
C HIS A 83 10.00 4.48 5.07
N TYR A 84 8.96 3.98 4.41
CA TYR A 84 8.46 4.53 3.16
C TYR A 84 7.17 5.31 3.37
N ASP A 85 7.03 6.42 2.66
CA ASP A 85 5.84 7.28 2.72
C ASP A 85 4.66 6.70 1.94
N SER A 86 4.93 5.89 0.93
CA SER A 86 3.91 5.24 0.11
C SER A 86 4.44 4.04 -0.66
N LEU A 87 3.52 3.15 -1.04
CA LEU A 87 3.75 2.01 -1.94
C LEU A 87 3.16 2.33 -3.32
N PHE A 88 3.93 2.13 -4.38
CA PHE A 88 3.47 2.33 -5.74
C PHE A 88 3.54 1.04 -6.56
N LEU A 89 2.43 0.69 -7.22
CA LEU A 89 2.23 -0.51 -8.02
C LEU A 89 1.99 -0.14 -9.49
N PRO A 90 3.06 0.16 -10.27
CA PRO A 90 2.90 0.54 -11.67
C PRO A 90 2.47 -0.60 -12.56
N PHE A 91 2.76 -1.85 -12.17
CA PHE A 91 2.64 -3.05 -12.99
C PHE A 91 1.69 -4.10 -12.39
N ILE A 92 0.73 -3.66 -11.57
CA ILE A 92 -0.24 -4.58 -10.96
C ILE A 92 -1.16 -5.18 -12.02
N ASP A 93 -1.21 -6.51 -12.08
CA ASP A 93 -2.07 -7.26 -13.00
C ASP A 93 -3.40 -7.71 -12.37
N ALA A 94 -4.29 -8.27 -13.17
CA ALA A 94 -5.60 -8.73 -12.71
C ALA A 94 -5.52 -9.88 -11.69
N LYS A 95 -4.45 -10.72 -11.75
CA LYS A 95 -4.22 -11.81 -10.80
C LYS A 95 -3.93 -11.22 -9.41
N VAL A 96 -2.95 -10.34 -9.31
CA VAL A 96 -2.55 -9.71 -8.04
C VAL A 96 -3.70 -8.90 -7.44
N VAL A 97 -4.45 -8.16 -8.26
CA VAL A 97 -5.68 -7.46 -7.80
C VAL A 97 -6.70 -8.45 -7.23
N GLY A 98 -6.89 -9.61 -7.87
CA GLY A 98 -7.78 -10.66 -7.38
C GLY A 98 -7.33 -11.24 -6.04
N GLU A 99 -6.03 -11.47 -5.85
CA GLU A 99 -5.44 -11.92 -4.59
C GLU A 99 -5.68 -10.91 -3.46
N ILE A 100 -5.36 -9.64 -3.70
CA ILE A 100 -5.54 -8.55 -2.73
C ILE A 100 -7.02 -8.38 -2.37
N ALA A 101 -7.91 -8.35 -3.36
CA ALA A 101 -9.35 -8.17 -3.18
C ALA A 101 -10.01 -9.26 -2.30
N ASN A 102 -9.37 -10.43 -2.21
CA ASN A 102 -9.83 -11.56 -1.41
C ASN A 102 -8.92 -11.87 -0.19
N GLY A 103 -7.95 -10.99 0.12
CA GLY A 103 -7.06 -11.14 1.27
C GLY A 103 -6.10 -12.33 1.16
N LEU A 104 -5.71 -12.71 -0.06
CA LEU A 104 -4.85 -13.85 -0.32
C LEU A 104 -3.38 -13.43 -0.42
N PHE A 105 -2.52 -14.02 0.41
CA PHE A 105 -1.06 -13.84 0.42
C PHE A 105 -0.40 -14.87 -0.53
N ALA A 106 -0.78 -14.86 -1.82
CA ALA A 106 -0.37 -15.90 -2.76
C ALA A 106 0.85 -15.53 -3.61
N SER A 107 1.04 -14.24 -3.88
CA SER A 107 2.24 -13.70 -4.57
C SER A 107 3.01 -12.76 -3.65
N GLU A 108 4.28 -12.49 -3.98
CA GLU A 108 5.10 -11.51 -3.23
C GLU A 108 4.47 -10.12 -3.25
N GLU A 109 3.87 -9.74 -4.37
CA GLU A 109 3.16 -8.47 -4.55
C GLU A 109 1.95 -8.38 -3.61
N SER A 110 1.10 -9.41 -3.57
CA SER A 110 -0.09 -9.41 -2.71
C SER A 110 0.29 -9.45 -1.23
N GLU A 111 1.32 -10.23 -0.85
CA GLU A 111 1.87 -10.26 0.50
C GLU A 111 2.32 -8.85 0.94
N LEU A 112 3.10 -8.18 0.10
CA LEU A 112 3.62 -6.83 0.39
C LEU A 112 2.49 -5.81 0.52
N VAL A 113 1.52 -5.83 -0.41
CA VAL A 113 0.38 -4.90 -0.41
C VAL A 113 -0.51 -5.10 0.81
N LEU A 114 -0.84 -6.34 1.17
CA LEU A 114 -1.67 -6.64 2.34
C LEU A 114 -0.97 -6.26 3.65
N CYS A 115 0.36 -6.45 3.73
CA CYS A 115 1.17 -5.95 4.85
C CYS A 115 1.15 -4.41 4.91
N ALA A 116 1.28 -3.71 3.79
CA ALA A 116 1.23 -2.25 3.72
C ALA A 116 -0.17 -1.71 4.13
N LEU A 117 -1.25 -2.34 3.66
CA LEU A 117 -2.63 -2.02 4.08
C LEU A 117 -2.82 -2.18 5.58
N SER A 118 -2.27 -3.25 6.18
CA SER A 118 -2.38 -3.48 7.63
C SER A 118 -1.68 -2.40 8.47
N GLN A 119 -0.73 -1.68 7.89
CA GLN A 119 0.00 -0.57 8.50
C GLN A 119 -0.57 0.81 8.13
N ASN A 120 -1.72 0.86 7.45
CA ASN A 120 -2.32 2.09 6.90
C ASN A 120 -1.36 2.88 5.99
N MET A 121 -0.47 2.19 5.29
CA MET A 121 0.42 2.81 4.33
C MET A 121 -0.35 3.22 3.08
N PRO A 122 -0.15 4.45 2.54
CA PRO A 122 -0.72 4.87 1.27
C PRO A 122 -0.30 3.96 0.12
N ILE A 123 -1.26 3.46 -0.65
CA ILE A 123 -0.99 2.58 -1.80
C ILE A 123 -1.57 3.18 -3.06
N LEU A 124 -0.70 3.37 -4.05
CA LEU A 124 -1.01 3.91 -5.37
C LEU A 124 -0.83 2.82 -6.42
N ALA A 125 -1.73 2.74 -7.40
CA ALA A 125 -1.65 1.75 -8.45
C ALA A 125 -2.09 2.30 -9.82
N LEU A 126 -1.49 1.79 -10.89
CA LEU A 126 -1.92 2.06 -12.26
C LEU A 126 -2.87 0.95 -12.75
N LYS A 127 -3.89 1.33 -13.53
CA LYS A 127 -4.87 0.37 -14.08
C LYS A 127 -4.42 -0.30 -15.39
N TYR A 128 -3.25 0.02 -15.91
CA TYR A 128 -2.84 -0.37 -17.27
C TYR A 128 -2.85 -1.87 -17.54
N HIS A 129 -2.43 -2.67 -16.54
CA HIS A 129 -2.28 -4.12 -16.69
C HIS A 129 -3.42 -4.93 -16.04
N CYS A 130 -4.28 -4.29 -15.24
CA CYS A 130 -5.36 -4.99 -14.56
C CYS A 130 -6.77 -4.66 -15.07
N CYS A 131 -6.98 -3.49 -15.69
CA CYS A 131 -8.32 -3.07 -16.12
C CYS A 131 -8.67 -3.65 -17.51
N PRO A 132 -9.80 -4.34 -17.66
CA PRO A 132 -10.24 -4.82 -18.98
C PRO A 132 -10.48 -3.72 -20.02
N GLU A 133 -10.75 -2.49 -19.55
CA GLU A 133 -10.98 -1.31 -20.39
C GLU A 133 -9.68 -0.58 -20.76
N SER A 134 -8.53 -1.02 -20.22
CA SER A 134 -7.25 -0.43 -20.59
C SER A 134 -6.92 -0.64 -22.06
N GLU A 135 -6.20 0.30 -22.66
CA GLU A 135 -5.73 0.19 -24.04
C GLU A 135 -4.93 -1.10 -24.24
N LEU A 136 -4.07 -1.46 -23.30
CA LEU A 136 -3.28 -2.68 -23.34
C LEU A 136 -4.15 -3.92 -23.42
N SER A 137 -5.19 -4.03 -22.57
CA SER A 137 -6.12 -5.17 -22.60
C SER A 137 -6.90 -5.26 -23.92
N GLN A 138 -7.26 -4.12 -24.50
CA GLN A 138 -7.93 -4.07 -25.80
C GLN A 138 -7.01 -4.54 -26.93
N VAL A 139 -5.78 -4.02 -26.99
CA VAL A 139 -4.79 -4.39 -28.01
C VAL A 139 -4.43 -5.88 -27.93
N LEU A 140 -4.26 -6.41 -26.71
CA LEU A 140 -3.97 -7.83 -26.50
C LEU A 140 -5.19 -8.74 -26.63
N GLY A 141 -6.40 -8.18 -26.81
CA GLY A 141 -7.64 -8.96 -26.94
C GLY A 141 -8.03 -9.72 -25.67
N LEU A 142 -7.64 -9.26 -24.51
CA LEU A 142 -7.89 -9.90 -23.22
C LEU A 142 -9.27 -9.57 -22.63
N ASN A 143 -10.04 -8.70 -23.29
CA ASN A 143 -11.33 -8.17 -22.81
C ASN A 143 -12.57 -8.78 -23.49
N LYS A 144 -12.44 -9.97 -24.09
CA LYS A 144 -13.53 -10.59 -24.89
C LYS A 144 -14.64 -11.23 -24.03
N ASN A 145 -14.33 -11.66 -22.81
CA ASN A 145 -15.30 -12.33 -21.94
C ASN A 145 -15.90 -11.32 -20.95
N GLU A 146 -17.15 -10.92 -21.19
CA GLU A 146 -17.86 -9.93 -20.36
C GLU A 146 -18.01 -10.34 -18.90
N ASN A 147 -18.29 -11.63 -18.62
CA ASN A 147 -18.42 -12.13 -17.26
C ASN A 147 -17.08 -12.08 -16.51
N TYR A 148 -15.98 -12.41 -17.19
CA TYR A 148 -14.64 -12.30 -16.63
C TYR A 148 -14.25 -10.82 -16.41
N ASN A 149 -14.56 -9.95 -17.35
CA ASN A 149 -14.33 -8.51 -17.23
C ASN A 149 -15.08 -7.92 -16.03
N ARG A 150 -16.33 -8.36 -15.78
CA ARG A 150 -17.10 -7.96 -14.61
C ARG A 150 -16.43 -8.39 -13.32
N LEU A 151 -15.97 -9.65 -13.23
CA LEU A 151 -15.22 -10.14 -12.07
C LEU A 151 -13.96 -9.30 -11.78
N ILE A 152 -13.17 -8.97 -12.82
CA ILE A 152 -11.98 -8.11 -12.65
C ILE A 152 -12.37 -6.73 -12.12
N LYS A 153 -13.42 -6.10 -12.67
CA LYS A 153 -13.91 -4.79 -12.20
C LYS A 153 -14.39 -4.84 -10.75
N GLU A 154 -15.07 -5.90 -10.35
CA GLU A 154 -15.49 -6.12 -8.97
C GLU A 154 -14.29 -6.25 -8.03
N ASN A 155 -13.23 -6.98 -8.43
CA ASN A 155 -11.99 -7.09 -7.66
C ASN A 155 -11.27 -5.74 -7.54
N ILE A 156 -11.17 -4.96 -8.62
CA ILE A 156 -10.63 -3.59 -8.57
C ILE A 156 -11.46 -2.74 -7.58
N SER A 157 -12.79 -2.82 -7.63
CA SER A 157 -13.66 -2.08 -6.72
C SER A 157 -13.47 -2.49 -5.26
N LYS A 158 -13.25 -3.79 -4.97
CA LYS A 158 -12.90 -4.27 -3.63
C LYS A 158 -11.54 -3.74 -3.18
N ALA A 159 -10.52 -3.78 -4.05
CA ALA A 159 -9.19 -3.26 -3.74
C ALA A 159 -9.21 -1.75 -3.43
N ILE A 160 -10.04 -0.97 -4.14
CA ILE A 160 -10.28 0.45 -3.83
C ILE A 160 -10.90 0.61 -2.43
N LYS A 161 -11.89 -0.20 -2.08
CA LYS A 161 -12.51 -0.18 -0.74
C LYS A 161 -11.55 -0.57 0.38
N LEU A 162 -10.51 -1.35 0.09
CA LEU A 162 -9.43 -1.67 1.02
C LEU A 162 -8.43 -0.50 1.20
N GLY A 163 -8.50 0.53 0.36
CA GLY A 163 -7.64 1.71 0.47
C GLY A 163 -6.57 1.83 -0.63
N ILE A 164 -6.65 1.06 -1.71
CA ILE A 164 -5.74 1.21 -2.85
C ILE A 164 -6.28 2.29 -3.79
N HIS A 165 -5.45 3.28 -4.10
CA HIS A 165 -5.79 4.36 -5.01
C HIS A 165 -5.34 4.03 -6.44
N PHE A 166 -6.31 3.77 -7.32
CA PHE A 166 -6.07 3.55 -8.74
C PHE A 166 -6.28 4.84 -9.54
N ASP A 167 -5.22 5.33 -10.15
CA ASP A 167 -5.26 6.58 -10.92
C ASP A 167 -4.46 6.51 -12.21
N SER A 168 -4.52 7.58 -12.99
CA SER A 168 -3.62 7.81 -14.12
C SER A 168 -2.20 8.12 -13.63
N LEU A 169 -1.20 7.91 -14.46
CA LEU A 169 0.19 8.22 -14.12
C LEU A 169 0.37 9.70 -13.72
N ASN A 170 -0.30 10.63 -14.41
CA ASN A 170 -0.24 12.05 -14.11
C ASN A 170 -0.73 12.39 -12.68
N GLU A 171 -1.84 11.78 -12.27
CA GLU A 171 -2.37 12.00 -10.92
C GLU A 171 -1.51 11.33 -9.85
N ILE A 172 -0.96 10.16 -10.15
CA ILE A 172 -0.04 9.46 -9.24
C ILE A 172 1.24 10.26 -9.03
N GLU A 173 1.82 10.84 -10.09
CA GLU A 173 3.00 11.70 -9.97
C GLU A 173 2.74 12.91 -9.08
N LYS A 174 1.58 13.57 -9.22
CA LYS A 174 1.19 14.65 -8.33
C LYS A 174 1.10 14.17 -6.89
N LYS A 175 0.39 13.07 -6.63
CA LYS A 175 0.20 12.50 -5.30
C LYS A 175 1.53 12.07 -4.66
N ILE A 176 2.46 11.51 -5.43
CA ILE A 176 3.80 11.15 -4.97
C ILE A 176 4.61 12.40 -4.61
N SER A 177 4.49 13.48 -5.39
CA SER A 177 5.27 14.70 -5.21
C SER A 177 4.68 15.64 -4.15
N THR A 178 3.37 15.58 -3.87
CA THR A 178 2.67 16.43 -2.91
C THR A 178 2.30 15.67 -1.63
N ASN A 179 1.92 16.41 -0.56
CA ASN A 179 1.47 15.81 0.71
C ASN A 179 -0.02 15.39 0.69
N GLU A 180 -0.69 15.43 -0.45
CA GLU A 180 -2.12 15.17 -0.56
C GLU A 180 -2.52 13.75 -0.15
N LEU A 181 -1.58 12.79 -0.22
CA LEU A 181 -1.82 11.40 0.24
C LEU A 181 -2.12 11.29 1.74
N SER A 182 -1.51 12.12 2.57
CA SER A 182 -1.74 12.11 4.02
C SER A 182 -3.12 12.71 4.39
N GLU A 183 -3.73 13.49 3.51
CA GLU A 183 -5.07 14.04 3.70
C GLU A 183 -6.17 13.11 3.20
N CYS A 184 -5.92 12.37 2.12
CA CYS A 184 -6.87 11.38 1.59
C CYS A 184 -7.01 10.13 2.48
N LEU A 185 -6.03 9.85 3.33
CA LEU A 185 -6.05 8.70 4.26
C LEU A 185 -6.61 9.03 5.64
N LYS A 186 -7.00 10.29 5.91
CA LYS A 186 -7.88 10.53 7.04
C LYS A 186 -9.19 9.82 6.68
N PRO A 187 -9.54 8.70 7.35
CA PRO A 187 -10.87 8.16 7.17
C PRO A 187 -11.80 9.34 7.40
N GLU A 188 -12.77 9.56 6.52
CA GLU A 188 -13.93 10.35 6.90
C GLU A 188 -14.36 9.71 8.21
N ILE A 189 -14.04 10.37 9.30
CA ILE A 189 -14.56 10.02 10.61
C ILE A 189 -16.02 10.41 10.49
N ASN A 190 -16.80 9.53 9.86
CA ASN A 190 -18.17 9.39 10.25
C ASN A 190 -18.07 9.18 11.76
N ASN A 191 -18.57 10.15 12.53
CA ASN A 191 -18.61 10.13 14.00
C ASN A 191 -19.51 9.01 14.56
N GLU A 192 -19.57 7.88 13.90
CA GLU A 192 -19.86 6.60 14.50
C GLU A 192 -18.55 6.15 15.16
N HIS A 193 -18.40 6.48 16.44
CA HIS A 193 -17.35 5.92 17.30
C HIS A 193 -17.20 4.44 16.94
N PRO A 194 -15.99 3.97 16.53
CA PRO A 194 -15.75 2.55 16.44
C PRO A 194 -16.16 1.98 17.79
N SER A 195 -17.07 1.00 17.79
CA SER A 195 -17.60 0.39 19.01
C SER A 195 -16.50 -0.42 19.67
N ARG A 196 -15.54 0.29 20.29
CA ARG A 196 -14.47 -0.34 21.06
C ARG A 196 -15.13 -1.04 22.24
N TYR A 197 -14.97 -2.34 22.30
CA TYR A 197 -15.42 -3.11 23.45
C TYR A 197 -14.55 -2.76 24.66
N ILE A 198 -15.22 -2.44 25.75
CA ILE A 198 -14.59 -2.18 27.06
C ILE A 198 -14.21 -3.54 27.66
N THR A 199 -12.94 -3.71 27.92
CA THR A 199 -12.38 -4.98 28.37
C THR A 199 -12.53 -5.14 29.90
N LEU A 200 -12.43 -6.38 30.39
CA LEU A 200 -12.41 -6.71 31.81
C LEU A 200 -11.38 -5.86 32.58
N LYS A 201 -10.19 -5.67 32.03
CA LYS A 201 -9.11 -4.90 32.67
C LYS A 201 -9.48 -3.43 32.88
N GLU A 202 -10.18 -2.82 31.94
CA GLU A 202 -10.67 -1.44 32.07
C GLU A 202 -11.77 -1.32 33.11
N VAL A 203 -12.67 -2.29 33.18
CA VAL A 203 -13.74 -2.33 34.18
C VAL A 203 -13.18 -2.58 35.60
N MET A 204 -12.16 -3.43 35.76
CA MET A 204 -11.50 -3.66 37.01
C MET A 204 -10.81 -2.40 37.58
N ASN A 205 -10.26 -1.55 36.69
CA ASN A 205 -9.61 -0.30 37.10
C ASN A 205 -10.62 0.77 37.55
N ASN A 206 -11.86 0.75 37.05
CA ASN A 206 -12.91 1.69 37.46
C ASN A 206 -14.31 1.02 37.45
N PRO A 207 -14.59 0.11 38.40
CA PRO A 207 -15.84 -0.68 38.40
C PRO A 207 -17.13 0.14 38.52
N ARG A 208 -17.04 1.34 39.12
CA ARG A 208 -18.22 2.23 39.32
C ARG A 208 -18.53 3.07 38.09
N GLY A 209 -17.65 3.11 37.09
CA GLY A 209 -17.80 3.89 35.84
C GLY A 209 -18.60 3.18 34.77
N TYR A 210 -18.98 1.91 34.98
CA TYR A 210 -19.62 1.11 33.94
C TYR A 210 -20.86 0.37 34.47
N CYS A 211 -21.89 0.26 33.62
CA CYS A 211 -23.11 -0.49 33.90
C CYS A 211 -23.15 -1.78 33.08
N ALA A 212 -23.60 -2.90 33.69
CA ALA A 212 -23.66 -4.21 33.02
C ALA A 212 -24.57 -4.25 31.77
N ASN A 213 -25.39 -3.23 31.55
CA ASN A 213 -26.30 -3.11 30.42
C ASN A 213 -25.80 -2.21 29.29
N GLU A 214 -24.55 -1.73 29.36
CA GLU A 214 -23.95 -0.93 28.28
C GLU A 214 -23.53 -1.83 27.11
N ASN A 215 -23.94 -1.46 25.91
CA ASN A 215 -23.79 -2.27 24.68
C ASN A 215 -22.33 -2.43 24.18
N LYS A 216 -21.32 -2.16 24.99
CA LYS A 216 -19.91 -2.14 24.57
C LYS A 216 -18.96 -2.87 25.53
N LEU A 217 -19.50 -3.71 26.39
CA LEU A 217 -18.70 -4.51 27.33
C LEU A 217 -18.41 -5.90 26.75
N THR A 218 -17.23 -6.44 26.99
CA THR A 218 -16.95 -7.85 26.73
C THR A 218 -17.71 -8.74 27.71
N ASP A 219 -18.04 -9.98 27.33
CA ASP A 219 -18.76 -10.92 28.21
C ASP A 219 -18.09 -11.08 29.57
N SER A 220 -16.77 -11.19 29.60
CA SER A 220 -15.99 -11.25 30.83
C SER A 220 -16.11 -10.00 31.70
N ALA A 221 -16.27 -8.82 31.11
CA ALA A 221 -16.48 -7.56 31.83
C ALA A 221 -17.91 -7.50 32.40
N ILE A 222 -18.90 -8.00 31.66
CA ILE A 222 -20.30 -8.11 32.13
C ILE A 222 -20.40 -9.05 33.32
N ASP A 223 -19.77 -10.23 33.27
CA ASP A 223 -19.81 -11.22 34.32
C ASP A 223 -19.12 -10.69 35.60
N TYR A 224 -18.03 -9.96 35.46
CA TYR A 224 -17.38 -9.31 36.58
C TYR A 224 -18.28 -8.27 37.25
N LEU A 225 -18.93 -7.38 36.47
CA LEU A 225 -19.86 -6.39 37.03
C LEU A 225 -21.09 -7.03 37.70
N LYS A 226 -21.59 -8.16 37.20
CA LYS A 226 -22.66 -8.92 37.85
C LYS A 226 -22.22 -9.56 39.14
N SER A 227 -20.96 -9.99 39.24
CA SER A 227 -20.41 -10.58 40.47
C SER A 227 -20.23 -9.56 41.61
N LEU A 228 -20.02 -8.27 41.28
CA LEU A 228 -19.90 -7.19 42.24
C LEU A 228 -21.25 -6.71 42.85
N LYS A 229 -22.39 -7.11 42.22
CA LYS A 229 -23.74 -6.75 42.65
C LYS A 229 -24.39 -7.81 43.57
N LYS A 230 -23.66 -8.88 43.89
CA LYS A 230 -24.03 -9.87 44.92
C LYS A 230 -23.34 -9.52 46.25
#